data_704098419b909b8f936223fd2b08b8bd
#
_entry.id   704098419b909b8f936223fd2b08b8bd
#
_cell.length_a   1.000
_cell.length_b   1.000
_cell.length_c   1.000
_cell.angle_alpha   90.00
_cell.angle_beta   90.00
_cell.angle_gamma   90.00
#
_symmetry.space_group_name_H-M   'P 1'
#
loop_
_entity.id
_entity.type
_entity.pdbx_description
1 polymer ?
#
loop_
_entity_poly.entity_id
_entity_poly.type
_entity_poly.pdbx_seq_one_letter_code
_entity_poly.pdbx_strand_id
1 'polypeptide(L)'
;RYILLNDIFKFIKKTKIGSGGELQITDSIFLSSKINEVWGYKFSGKRYDCGNKIGFLKAQIATAFKDKNIKKEIKKFIKSLGG
;
A
#
# COMPACT_ATOMS: atom_id res chain seq x y z
N ARG A 1 -4.07 -3.16 -1.70
CA ARG A 1 -4.74 -4.36 -1.18
C ARG A 1 -5.63 -4.96 -2.25
N TYR A 2 -5.80 -6.28 -2.21
CA TYR A 2 -6.58 -7.00 -3.19
C TYR A 2 -7.55 -7.94 -2.50
N ILE A 3 -8.73 -8.05 -3.09
CA ILE A 3 -9.69 -9.11 -2.77
C ILE A 3 -9.87 -9.87 -4.08
N LEU A 4 -9.41 -11.10 -4.13
CA LEU A 4 -9.35 -11.88 -5.35
C LEU A 4 -10.19 -13.13 -5.24
N LEU A 5 -10.76 -13.55 -6.38
CA LEU A 5 -11.45 -14.82 -6.45
C LEU A 5 -10.45 -15.97 -6.31
N ASN A 6 -10.95 -17.11 -5.84
CA ASN A 6 -10.12 -18.29 -5.62
C ASN A 6 -9.44 -18.80 -6.91
N ASP A 7 -10.04 -18.56 -8.08
CA ASP A 7 -9.48 -18.95 -9.36
C ASP A 7 -8.21 -18.17 -9.74
N ILE A 8 -7.82 -17.15 -8.95
CA ILE A 8 -6.58 -16.41 -9.19
C ILE A 8 -5.37 -17.34 -9.25
N PHE A 9 -5.39 -18.45 -8.52
CA PHE A 9 -4.29 -19.41 -8.55
C PHE A 9 -4.06 -20.03 -9.93
N LYS A 10 -5.12 -20.19 -10.73
CA LYS A 10 -5.02 -20.65 -12.12
C LYS A 10 -4.25 -19.63 -12.97
N PHE A 11 -4.50 -18.35 -12.74
CA PHE A 11 -3.83 -17.27 -13.48
C PHE A 11 -2.40 -17.09 -13.01
N ILE A 12 -2.14 -17.29 -11.73
CA ILE A 12 -0.77 -17.24 -11.19
C ILE A 12 0.10 -18.31 -11.87
N LYS A 13 -0.42 -19.51 -12.05
CA LYS A 13 0.30 -20.61 -12.74
C LYS A 13 0.63 -20.27 -14.19
N LYS A 14 -0.18 -19.46 -14.85
CA LYS A 14 0.01 -19.04 -16.24
C LYS A 14 0.83 -17.75 -16.36
N THR A 15 1.08 -17.07 -15.25
CA THR A 15 1.79 -15.79 -15.25
C THR A 15 3.27 -16.03 -15.47
N LYS A 16 3.87 -15.26 -16.37
CA LYS A 16 5.31 -15.28 -16.64
C LYS A 16 6.02 -14.31 -15.72
N ILE A 17 7.30 -14.56 -15.50
CA ILE A 17 8.15 -13.64 -14.73
C ILE A 17 8.16 -12.28 -15.45
N GLY A 18 7.82 -11.23 -14.71
CA GLY A 18 7.74 -9.86 -15.21
C GLY A 18 8.94 -9.00 -14.85
N SER A 19 8.71 -7.70 -14.72
CA SER A 19 9.72 -6.72 -14.37
C SER A 19 10.44 -7.07 -13.07
N GLY A 20 11.75 -6.87 -13.04
CA GLY A 20 12.55 -7.15 -11.85
C GLY A 20 12.87 -8.63 -11.63
N GLY A 21 12.54 -9.50 -12.57
CA GLY A 21 12.80 -10.94 -12.46
C GLY A 21 11.87 -11.64 -11.48
N GLU A 22 10.76 -11.01 -11.08
CA GLU A 22 9.81 -11.55 -10.12
C GLU A 22 8.46 -11.85 -10.78
N LEU A 23 7.74 -12.82 -10.21
CA LEU A 23 6.37 -13.11 -10.57
C LEU A 23 5.47 -12.06 -9.94
N GLN A 24 4.80 -11.24 -10.77
CA GLN A 24 3.98 -10.13 -10.30
C GLN A 24 2.51 -10.53 -10.21
N ILE A 25 1.89 -10.27 -9.05
CA ILE A 25 0.45 -10.52 -8.86
C ILE A 25 -0.39 -9.65 -9.80
N THR A 26 0.07 -8.45 -10.13
CA THR A 26 -0.62 -7.56 -11.07
C THR A 26 -0.76 -8.17 -12.45
N ASP A 27 0.22 -8.94 -12.91
CA ASP A 27 0.14 -9.64 -14.19
C ASP A 27 -0.91 -10.76 -14.14
N SER A 28 -1.02 -11.44 -13.02
CA SER A 28 -2.05 -12.47 -12.81
C SER A 28 -3.45 -11.86 -12.80
N ILE A 29 -3.61 -10.71 -12.14
CA ILE A 29 -4.88 -9.96 -12.12
C ILE A 29 -5.24 -9.51 -13.54
N PHE A 30 -4.27 -9.06 -14.33
CA PHE A 30 -4.50 -8.67 -15.71
C PHE A 30 -5.01 -9.85 -16.54
N LEU A 31 -4.41 -11.03 -16.41
CA LEU A 31 -4.89 -12.23 -17.08
C LEU A 31 -6.31 -12.59 -16.65
N SER A 32 -6.60 -12.49 -15.36
CA SER A 32 -7.92 -12.72 -14.82
C SER A 32 -8.96 -11.76 -15.39
N SER A 33 -8.58 -10.50 -15.61
CA SER A 33 -9.49 -9.45 -16.11
C SER A 33 -10.05 -9.73 -17.49
N LYS A 34 -9.44 -10.63 -18.24
CA LYS A 34 -9.93 -11.04 -19.58
C LYS A 34 -11.15 -11.94 -19.49
N ILE A 35 -11.39 -12.57 -18.35
CA ILE A 35 -12.48 -13.53 -18.13
C ILE A 35 -13.41 -13.04 -17.02
N ASN A 36 -12.85 -12.53 -15.93
CA ASN A 36 -13.58 -12.06 -14.75
C ASN A 36 -13.65 -10.54 -14.71
N GLU A 37 -14.68 -10.01 -14.05
CA GLU A 37 -14.74 -8.59 -13.76
C GLU A 37 -13.70 -8.25 -12.67
N VAL A 38 -12.94 -7.18 -12.91
CA VAL A 38 -11.98 -6.64 -11.94
C VAL A 38 -12.36 -5.18 -11.69
N TRP A 39 -12.63 -4.86 -10.43
CA TRP A 39 -13.07 -3.53 -10.01
C TRP A 39 -11.99 -2.83 -9.21
N GLY A 40 -11.80 -1.54 -9.51
CA GLY A 40 -11.01 -0.67 -8.66
C GLY A 40 -11.91 -0.01 -7.62
N TYR A 41 -11.53 -0.11 -6.36
CA TYR A 41 -12.23 0.57 -5.29
C TYR A 41 -11.43 1.79 -4.83
N LYS A 42 -12.02 2.97 -5.01
CA LYS A 42 -11.40 4.22 -4.55
C LYS A 42 -11.82 4.45 -3.10
N PHE A 43 -10.89 4.23 -2.19
CA PHE A 43 -11.15 4.43 -0.76
C PHE A 43 -11.02 5.91 -0.38
N SER A 44 -11.69 6.31 0.72
CA SER A 44 -11.47 7.61 1.35
C SER A 44 -10.34 7.46 2.36
N GLY A 45 -9.38 8.38 2.33
CA GLY A 45 -8.21 8.33 3.19
C GLY A 45 -6.94 8.58 2.39
N LYS A 46 -5.82 8.54 3.09
CA LYS A 46 -4.51 8.75 2.47
C LYS A 46 -3.72 7.46 2.42
N ARG A 47 -3.00 7.29 1.33
CA ARG A 47 -2.05 6.19 1.14
C ARG A 47 -0.64 6.69 1.44
N TYR A 48 0.11 5.89 2.17
CA TYR A 48 1.54 6.14 2.42
C TYR A 48 2.33 4.95 1.92
N ASP A 49 3.40 5.23 1.17
CA ASP A 49 4.31 4.19 0.69
C ASP A 49 5.37 3.93 1.76
N CYS A 50 5.20 2.87 2.51
CA CYS A 50 6.14 2.48 3.57
C CYS A 50 7.39 1.78 3.03
N GLY A 51 7.49 1.60 1.70
CA GLY A 51 8.66 1.02 1.05
C GLY A 51 9.86 1.96 0.97
N ASN A 52 9.69 3.25 1.30
CA ASN A 52 10.78 4.20 1.42
C ASN A 52 10.77 4.86 2.80
N LYS A 53 11.92 5.40 3.19
CA LYS A 53 12.10 5.95 4.54
C LYS A 53 11.16 7.11 4.85
N ILE A 54 11.00 8.04 3.92
CA ILE A 54 10.18 9.22 4.14
C ILE A 54 8.68 8.85 4.17
N GLY A 55 8.24 7.96 3.31
CA GLY A 55 6.87 7.47 3.30
C GLY A 55 6.51 6.73 4.58
N PHE A 56 7.40 5.89 5.07
CA PHE A 56 7.25 5.20 6.34
C PHE A 56 7.12 6.18 7.51
N LEU A 57 8.00 7.18 7.57
CA LEU A 57 7.98 8.20 8.60
C LEU A 57 6.69 9.04 8.55
N LYS A 58 6.25 9.41 7.36
CA LYS A 58 4.98 10.13 7.18
C LYS A 58 3.79 9.33 7.70
N ALA A 59 3.77 8.02 7.44
CA ALA A 59 2.72 7.15 7.92
C ALA A 59 2.68 7.09 9.44
N GLN A 60 3.85 7.00 10.08
CA GLN A 60 3.96 6.99 11.53
C GLN A 60 3.47 8.30 12.15
N ILE A 61 3.90 9.43 11.62
CA ILE A 61 3.50 10.75 12.12
C ILE A 61 2.00 10.96 11.92
N ALA A 62 1.47 10.63 10.76
CA ALA A 62 0.04 10.77 10.47
C ALA A 62 -0.81 9.91 11.42
N THR A 63 -0.36 8.70 11.72
CA THR A 63 -1.03 7.81 12.66
C THR A 63 -0.96 8.35 14.09
N ALA A 64 0.21 8.84 14.49
CA ALA A 64 0.42 9.44 15.81
C ALA A 64 -0.46 10.67 16.04
N PHE A 65 -0.68 11.47 14.99
CA PHE A 65 -1.49 12.69 15.08
C PHE A 65 -2.99 12.43 15.32
N LYS A 66 -3.45 11.20 15.21
CA LYS A 66 -4.82 10.81 15.56
C LYS A 66 -5.04 10.75 17.07
N ASP A 67 -3.97 10.61 17.85
CA ASP A 67 -4.00 10.64 19.29
C ASP A 67 -3.57 12.04 19.77
N LYS A 68 -4.46 12.73 20.47
CA LYS A 68 -4.22 14.12 20.93
C LYS A 68 -3.00 14.26 21.82
N ASN A 69 -2.76 13.30 22.70
CA ASN A 69 -1.63 13.34 23.62
C ASN A 69 -0.30 13.12 22.88
N ILE A 70 -0.25 12.13 22.01
CA ILE A 70 0.92 11.84 21.20
C ILE A 70 1.21 13.01 20.26
N LYS A 71 0.19 13.56 19.64
CA LYS A 71 0.31 14.73 18.77
C LYS A 71 0.99 15.89 19.48
N LYS A 72 0.57 16.19 20.73
CA LYS A 72 1.14 17.26 21.54
C LYS A 72 2.63 17.02 21.80
N GLU A 73 3.00 15.83 22.18
CA GLU A 73 4.39 15.46 22.45
C GLU A 73 5.27 15.52 21.19
N ILE A 74 4.75 15.02 20.06
CA ILE A 74 5.47 15.07 18.79
C ILE A 74 5.71 16.51 18.34
N LYS A 75 4.72 17.39 18.49
CA LYS A 75 4.88 18.81 18.17
C LYS A 75 5.97 19.48 19.02
N LYS A 76 6.01 19.18 20.31
CA LYS A 76 7.07 19.67 21.22
C LYS A 76 8.45 19.18 20.77
N PHE A 77 8.55 17.89 20.46
CA PHE A 77 9.80 17.29 20.01
C PHE A 77 10.31 17.94 18.72
N ILE A 78 9.43 18.14 17.74
CA ILE A 78 9.80 18.77 16.47
C ILE A 78 10.33 20.19 16.71
N LYS A 79 9.69 20.96 17.59
CA LYS A 79 10.19 22.30 17.98
C LYS A 79 11.57 22.23 18.62
N SER A 80 11.83 21.22 19.45
CA SER A 80 13.12 21.04 20.13
C SER A 80 14.27 20.77 19.16
N LEU A 81 13.98 20.32 17.97
CA LEU A 81 14.99 20.08 16.94
C LEU A 81 15.46 21.36 16.25
N GLY A 82 14.94 22.51 16.63
CA GLY A 82 15.35 23.81 16.10
C GLY A 82 14.87 24.12 14.71
N GLY A 83 13.85 23.38 14.28
CA GLY A 83 13.24 23.57 12.97
C GLY A 83 12.15 24.63 12.96
#